data_8bc3d38d42416a20b83799d062110a1b
#
_entry.id   8bc3d38d42416a20b83799d062110a1b
#
_cell.length_a   1.000
_cell.length_b   1.000
_cell.length_c   1.000
_cell.angle_alpha   90.00
_cell.angle_beta   90.00
_cell.angle_gamma   90.00
#
_symmetry.space_group_name_H-M   'P 1'
#
loop_
_entity.id
_entity.type
_entity.pdbx_description
1 polymer ?
#
loop_
_entity_poly.entity_id
_entity_poly.type
_entity_poly.pdbx_seq_one_letter_code
_entity_poly.pdbx_strand_id
1 'polypeptide(L)'
;MESLDQAALDQIDRAILALLQRDGRLTGAEVGRRVGLSQPAASARIQRLEKNCVITGYRAVVDPAALGLNIHAVVRLRTTHAQLARALDFASRTSEITSTLRVTGEDCLIFDVHCPQAGRLEEVVDALARYGPVTTSLVLRAYPGKPLAEATPSASRRKTPTPP
;
A
#
# COMPACT_ATOMS: atom_id res chain seq x y z
N MET A 1 0.57 -9.22 19.48
CA MET A 1 0.01 -8.36 18.43
C MET A 1 -1.30 -7.87 18.99
N GLU A 2 -1.21 -6.77 19.78
CA GLU A 2 -2.38 -6.17 20.43
C GLU A 2 -3.37 -5.74 19.34
N SER A 3 -4.60 -6.20 19.49
CA SER A 3 -5.73 -5.64 18.74
C SER A 3 -5.83 -4.17 19.15
N LEU A 4 -5.40 -3.27 18.26
CA LEU A 4 -5.75 -1.87 18.35
C LEU A 4 -7.26 -1.83 18.51
N ASP A 5 -7.70 -1.31 19.64
CA ASP A 5 -9.09 -0.97 19.88
C ASP A 5 -9.47 0.01 18.75
N GLN A 6 -10.03 -0.54 17.68
CA GLN A 6 -10.44 0.22 16.51
C GLN A 6 -11.61 1.07 16.98
N ALA A 7 -11.29 2.25 17.50
CA ALA A 7 -12.30 3.27 17.75
C ALA A 7 -13.17 3.32 16.49
N ALA A 8 -14.41 2.86 16.60
CA ALA A 8 -15.29 2.66 15.47
C ALA A 8 -15.36 3.97 14.68
N LEU A 9 -14.88 3.94 13.42
CA LEU A 9 -14.92 5.09 12.53
C LEU A 9 -16.39 5.49 12.33
N ASP A 10 -16.72 6.73 12.66
CA ASP A 10 -18.04 7.24 12.39
C ASP A 10 -18.19 7.63 10.90
N GLN A 11 -19.39 7.98 10.49
CA GLN A 11 -19.68 8.30 9.10
C GLN A 11 -18.91 9.54 8.61
N ILE A 12 -18.62 10.48 9.49
CA ILE A 12 -17.85 11.69 9.17
C ILE A 12 -16.36 11.31 8.99
N ASP A 13 -15.79 10.47 9.86
CA ASP A 13 -14.42 9.99 9.72
C ASP A 13 -14.21 9.28 8.38
N ARG A 14 -15.18 8.47 7.97
CA ARG A 14 -15.17 7.78 6.66
C ARG A 14 -15.22 8.75 5.50
N ALA A 15 -16.04 9.78 5.59
CA ALA A 15 -16.11 10.84 4.58
C ALA A 15 -14.79 11.61 4.49
N ILE A 16 -14.15 11.92 5.63
CA ILE A 16 -12.81 12.54 5.67
C ILE A 16 -11.77 11.65 4.99
N LEU A 17 -11.73 10.37 5.32
CA LEU A 17 -10.81 9.41 4.72
C LEU A 17 -11.02 9.28 3.20
N ALA A 18 -12.27 9.26 2.74
CA ALA A 18 -12.59 9.22 1.31
C ALA A 18 -12.10 10.45 0.55
N LEU A 19 -12.15 11.63 1.18
CA LEU A 19 -11.62 12.87 0.61
C LEU A 19 -10.08 12.83 0.55
N LEU A 20 -9.43 12.51 1.66
CA LEU A 20 -7.97 12.53 1.78
C LEU A 20 -7.28 11.44 0.96
N GLN A 21 -7.93 10.30 0.71
CA GLN A 21 -7.42 9.29 -0.21
C GLN A 21 -7.40 9.77 -1.67
N ARG A 22 -8.27 10.72 -2.05
CA ARG A 22 -8.30 11.31 -3.39
C ARG A 22 -7.36 12.48 -3.54
N ASP A 23 -7.29 13.30 -2.50
CA ASP A 23 -6.41 14.46 -2.45
C ASP A 23 -5.91 14.69 -1.02
N GLY A 24 -4.70 14.18 -0.74
CA GLY A 24 -4.04 14.33 0.56
C GLY A 24 -3.55 15.75 0.87
N ARG A 25 -3.73 16.71 -0.04
CA ARG A 25 -3.34 18.11 0.15
C ARG A 25 -4.47 19.01 0.68
N LEU A 26 -5.67 18.46 0.83
CA LEU A 26 -6.80 19.22 1.36
C LEU A 26 -6.51 19.74 2.76
N THR A 27 -6.75 21.02 2.96
CA THR A 27 -6.65 21.65 4.28
C THR A 27 -7.81 21.27 5.17
N GLY A 28 -7.66 21.39 6.51
CA GLY A 28 -8.75 21.18 7.46
C GLY A 28 -9.97 22.04 7.17
N ALA A 29 -9.79 23.25 6.63
CA ALA A 29 -10.89 24.13 6.22
C ALA A 29 -11.66 23.56 5.02
N GLU A 30 -10.95 23.05 4.01
CA GLU A 30 -11.56 22.45 2.82
C GLU A 30 -12.28 21.15 3.14
N VAL A 31 -11.68 20.32 3.97
CA VAL A 31 -12.29 19.08 4.46
C VAL A 31 -13.55 19.42 5.27
N GLY A 32 -13.45 20.34 6.24
CA GLY A 32 -14.58 20.77 7.08
C GLY A 32 -15.78 21.20 6.24
N ARG A 33 -15.55 22.08 5.24
CA ARG A 33 -16.59 22.54 4.33
C ARG A 33 -17.30 21.41 3.58
N ARG A 34 -16.55 20.34 3.19
CA ARG A 34 -17.11 19.22 2.43
C ARG A 34 -17.87 18.21 3.30
N VAL A 35 -17.52 18.12 4.59
CA VAL A 35 -18.16 17.19 5.53
C VAL A 35 -19.10 17.87 6.52
N GLY A 36 -19.36 19.19 6.37
CA GLY A 36 -20.27 19.95 7.24
C GLY A 36 -19.71 20.24 8.63
N LEU A 37 -18.39 20.40 8.77
CA LEU A 37 -17.72 20.73 10.03
C LEU A 37 -17.03 22.09 9.98
N SER A 38 -16.81 22.70 11.15
CA SER A 38 -15.87 23.81 11.28
C SER A 38 -14.44 23.35 11.05
N GLN A 39 -13.53 24.26 10.63
CA GLN A 39 -12.12 23.97 10.46
C GLN A 39 -11.48 23.33 11.70
N PRO A 40 -11.65 23.85 12.94
CA PRO A 40 -11.05 23.22 14.12
C PRO A 40 -11.57 21.79 14.35
N ALA A 41 -12.87 21.55 14.14
CA ALA A 41 -13.46 20.23 14.31
C ALA A 41 -12.93 19.23 13.27
N ALA A 42 -12.80 19.62 12.00
CA ALA A 42 -12.22 18.79 10.96
C ALA A 42 -10.73 18.48 11.23
N SER A 43 -9.96 19.51 11.61
CA SER A 43 -8.54 19.34 11.94
C SER A 43 -8.34 18.40 13.13
N ALA A 44 -9.14 18.52 14.18
CA ALA A 44 -9.07 17.65 15.35
C ALA A 44 -9.37 16.18 14.98
N ARG A 45 -10.33 15.94 14.07
CA ARG A 45 -10.64 14.59 13.59
C ARG A 45 -9.49 14.01 12.75
N ILE A 46 -8.92 14.79 11.83
CA ILE A 46 -7.77 14.37 11.04
C ILE A 46 -6.61 13.98 11.95
N GLN A 47 -6.24 14.83 12.91
CA GLN A 47 -5.18 14.53 13.88
C GLN A 47 -5.47 13.27 14.70
N ARG A 48 -6.73 13.02 15.08
CA ARG A 48 -7.10 11.78 15.76
C ARG A 48 -6.90 10.55 14.86
N LEU A 49 -7.28 10.63 13.57
CA LEU A 49 -7.07 9.56 12.61
C LEU A 49 -5.58 9.27 12.37
N GLU A 50 -4.74 10.30 12.34
CA GLU A 50 -3.29 10.19 12.26
C GLU A 50 -2.70 9.56 13.53
N LYS A 51 -3.07 10.08 14.72
CA LYS A 51 -2.60 9.57 16.01
C LYS A 51 -2.97 8.10 16.23
N ASN A 52 -4.14 7.70 15.76
CA ASN A 52 -4.61 6.31 15.86
C ASN A 52 -4.10 5.42 14.70
N CYS A 53 -3.14 5.90 13.91
CA CYS A 53 -2.56 5.19 12.79
C CYS A 53 -3.59 4.69 11.73
N VAL A 54 -4.77 5.32 11.66
CA VAL A 54 -5.75 5.09 10.58
C VAL A 54 -5.23 5.75 9.30
N ILE A 55 -4.71 6.98 9.42
CA ILE A 55 -3.91 7.61 8.37
C ILE A 55 -2.45 7.34 8.70
N THR A 56 -1.80 6.54 7.88
CA THR A 56 -0.40 6.12 8.10
C THR A 56 0.61 7.06 7.46
N GLY A 57 0.16 8.04 6.69
CA GLY A 57 1.02 9.04 6.06
C GLY A 57 0.41 9.65 4.80
N TYR A 58 1.14 10.60 4.26
CA TYR A 58 0.84 11.29 3.00
C TYR A 58 2.09 11.23 2.10
N ARG A 59 1.88 11.05 0.82
CA ARG A 59 3.01 11.04 -0.14
C ARG A 59 2.61 11.68 -1.46
N ALA A 60 3.57 12.31 -2.12
CA ALA A 60 3.43 12.71 -3.50
C ALA A 60 3.49 11.47 -4.40
N VAL A 61 2.63 11.41 -5.40
CA VAL A 61 2.74 10.44 -6.50
C VAL A 61 3.58 11.11 -7.58
N VAL A 62 4.77 10.54 -7.84
CA VAL A 62 5.73 11.08 -8.81
C VAL A 62 5.78 10.14 -10.01
N ASP A 63 5.84 10.72 -11.22
CA ASP A 63 6.07 9.97 -12.44
C ASP A 63 7.52 9.43 -12.45
N PRO A 64 7.75 8.11 -12.43
CA PRO A 64 9.10 7.56 -12.46
C PRO A 64 9.91 8.00 -13.69
N ALA A 65 9.26 8.21 -14.83
CA ALA A 65 9.93 8.66 -16.05
C ALA A 65 10.52 10.08 -15.89
N ALA A 66 9.87 10.95 -15.10
CA ALA A 66 10.40 12.26 -14.77
C ALA A 66 11.70 12.20 -13.92
N LEU A 67 11.94 11.08 -13.25
CA LEU A 67 13.16 10.78 -12.51
C LEU A 67 14.17 9.96 -13.34
N GLY A 68 13.91 9.73 -14.62
CA GLY A 68 14.75 8.91 -15.50
C GLY A 68 14.60 7.40 -15.30
N LEU A 69 13.61 6.95 -14.54
CA LEU A 69 13.34 5.53 -14.28
C LEU A 69 12.35 4.99 -15.33
N ASN A 70 12.89 4.61 -16.49
CA ASN A 70 12.08 4.27 -17.67
C ASN A 70 11.64 2.80 -17.73
N ILE A 71 12.22 1.95 -16.88
CA ILE A 71 11.88 0.52 -16.79
C ILE A 71 11.14 0.28 -15.49
N HIS A 72 9.93 -0.25 -15.60
CA HIS A 72 9.16 -0.76 -14.48
C HIS A 72 9.00 -2.27 -14.58
N ALA A 73 9.35 -3.00 -13.55
CA ALA A 73 9.24 -4.45 -13.48
C ALA A 73 8.67 -4.91 -12.15
N VAL A 74 7.95 -6.03 -12.19
CA VAL A 74 7.57 -6.79 -11.01
C VAL A 74 8.46 -8.02 -10.95
N VAL A 75 9.22 -8.15 -9.89
CA VAL A 75 10.11 -9.29 -9.65
C VAL A 75 9.55 -10.13 -8.51
N ARG A 76 9.33 -11.41 -8.78
CA ARG A 76 8.84 -12.38 -7.79
C ARG A 76 10.00 -13.28 -7.39
N LEU A 77 10.20 -13.47 -6.10
CA LEU A 77 11.24 -14.31 -5.53
C LEU A 77 10.62 -15.44 -4.73
N ARG A 78 10.97 -16.66 -5.08
CA ARG A 78 10.73 -17.84 -4.24
C ARG A 78 12.00 -18.10 -3.43
N THR A 79 11.87 -18.01 -2.09
CA THR A 79 13.04 -18.15 -1.21
C THR A 79 12.74 -19.05 -0.01
N THR A 80 13.79 -19.51 0.65
CA THR A 80 13.68 -20.28 1.89
C THR A 80 13.57 -19.35 3.10
N HIS A 81 13.08 -19.86 4.21
CA HIS A 81 13.02 -19.11 5.47
C HIS A 81 14.42 -18.59 5.89
N ALA A 82 15.47 -19.37 5.66
CA ALA A 82 16.86 -19.00 5.99
C ALA A 82 17.38 -17.80 5.17
N GLN A 83 16.93 -17.62 3.94
CA GLN A 83 17.36 -16.53 3.05
C GLN A 83 16.44 -15.31 3.11
N LEU A 84 15.23 -15.45 3.67
CA LEU A 84 14.20 -14.41 3.66
C LEU A 84 14.70 -13.08 4.26
N ALA A 85 15.32 -13.14 5.45
CA ALA A 85 15.83 -11.94 6.12
C ALA A 85 16.91 -11.23 5.29
N ARG A 86 17.78 -11.99 4.62
CA ARG A 86 18.85 -11.45 3.78
C ARG A 86 18.29 -10.81 2.50
N ALA A 87 17.26 -11.42 1.90
CA ALA A 87 16.58 -10.85 0.74
C ALA A 87 15.87 -9.53 1.08
N LEU A 88 15.20 -9.47 2.24
CA LEU A 88 14.55 -8.25 2.74
C LEU A 88 15.56 -7.14 3.06
N ASP A 89 16.69 -7.48 3.66
CA ASP A 89 17.78 -6.54 3.95
C ASP A 89 18.39 -6.00 2.65
N PHE A 90 18.64 -6.85 1.65
CA PHE A 90 19.06 -6.41 0.32
C PHE A 90 18.04 -5.46 -0.32
N ALA A 91 16.75 -5.83 -0.29
CA ALA A 91 15.69 -5.01 -0.87
C ALA A 91 15.60 -3.62 -0.21
N SER A 92 15.75 -3.55 1.11
CA SER A 92 15.69 -2.28 1.85
C SER A 92 16.81 -1.30 1.51
N ARG A 93 17.93 -1.80 1.00
CA ARG A 93 19.12 -1.00 0.62
C ARG A 93 19.23 -0.74 -0.89
N THR A 94 18.36 -1.36 -1.68
CA THR A 94 18.37 -1.21 -3.14
C THR A 94 17.36 -0.15 -3.54
N SER A 95 17.82 1.00 -4.01
CA SER A 95 16.98 2.16 -4.32
C SER A 95 15.97 1.91 -5.44
N GLU A 96 16.29 1.01 -6.35
CA GLU A 96 15.42 0.62 -7.46
C GLU A 96 14.21 -0.21 -7.01
N ILE A 97 14.29 -0.85 -5.83
CA ILE A 97 13.18 -1.58 -5.23
C ILE A 97 12.32 -0.61 -4.44
N THR A 98 11.22 -0.19 -5.01
CA THR A 98 10.34 0.86 -4.45
C THR A 98 9.24 0.30 -3.56
N SER A 99 8.92 -0.99 -3.68
CA SER A 99 7.96 -1.69 -2.84
C SER A 99 8.36 -3.15 -2.66
N THR A 100 8.09 -3.69 -1.48
CA THR A 100 8.33 -5.09 -1.14
C THR A 100 7.11 -5.65 -0.44
N LEU A 101 6.53 -6.71 -0.99
CA LEU A 101 5.40 -7.42 -0.41
C LEU A 101 5.83 -8.83 -0.03
N ARG A 102 5.51 -9.24 1.20
CA ARG A 102 5.58 -10.64 1.61
C ARG A 102 4.24 -11.29 1.34
N VAL A 103 4.25 -12.37 0.57
CA VAL A 103 3.02 -13.05 0.12
C VAL A 103 3.02 -14.52 0.53
N THR A 104 1.85 -15.13 0.46
CA THR A 104 1.66 -16.57 0.62
C THR A 104 1.63 -17.22 -0.76
N GLY A 105 1.99 -18.51 -0.86
CA GLY A 105 2.01 -19.25 -2.12
C GLY A 105 3.43 -19.71 -2.48
N GLU A 106 3.66 -19.98 -3.75
CA GLU A 106 4.98 -20.40 -4.24
C GLU A 106 6.02 -19.29 -4.14
N ASP A 107 5.63 -18.07 -4.50
CA ASP A 107 6.47 -16.90 -4.31
C ASP A 107 6.39 -16.45 -2.84
N CYS A 108 7.51 -15.99 -2.29
CA CYS A 108 7.58 -15.51 -0.91
C CYS A 108 7.59 -13.98 -0.85
N LEU A 109 8.20 -13.33 -1.86
CA LEU A 109 8.35 -11.89 -1.98
C LEU A 109 7.99 -11.42 -3.39
N ILE A 110 7.36 -10.27 -3.45
CA ILE A 110 7.10 -9.52 -4.69
C ILE A 110 7.72 -8.14 -4.53
N PHE A 111 8.51 -7.74 -5.51
CA PHE A 111 9.18 -6.45 -5.55
C PHE A 111 8.66 -5.62 -6.71
N ASP A 112 8.36 -4.34 -6.45
CA ASP A 112 8.19 -3.32 -7.47
C ASP A 112 9.54 -2.68 -7.74
N VAL A 113 10.02 -2.75 -8.97
CA VAL A 113 11.37 -2.33 -9.35
C VAL A 113 11.30 -1.28 -10.44
N HIS A 114 11.94 -0.13 -10.22
CA HIS A 114 12.04 0.94 -11.19
C HIS A 114 13.52 1.22 -11.51
N CYS A 115 13.91 1.06 -12.77
CA CYS A 115 15.28 1.21 -13.22
C CYS A 115 15.40 2.22 -14.38
N PRO A 116 16.56 2.86 -14.56
CA PRO A 116 16.78 3.75 -15.68
C PRO A 116 16.85 3.00 -17.02
N GLN A 117 17.41 1.79 -17.03
CA GLN A 117 17.64 0.99 -18.24
C GLN A 117 17.68 -0.52 -17.93
N ALA A 118 17.57 -1.35 -18.97
CA ALA A 118 17.47 -2.80 -18.84
C ALA A 118 18.70 -3.45 -18.17
N GLY A 119 19.92 -2.97 -18.45
CA GLY A 119 21.12 -3.49 -17.80
C GLY A 119 21.12 -3.31 -16.27
N ARG A 120 20.54 -2.21 -15.78
CA ARG A 120 20.38 -2.02 -14.34
C ARG A 120 19.31 -2.95 -13.73
N LEU A 121 18.26 -3.26 -14.49
CA LEU A 121 17.27 -4.27 -14.07
C LEU A 121 17.93 -5.66 -13.96
N GLU A 122 18.76 -6.03 -14.96
CA GLU A 122 19.50 -7.29 -14.96
C GLU A 122 20.36 -7.44 -13.69
N GLU A 123 21.14 -6.41 -13.33
CA GLU A 123 21.95 -6.41 -12.11
C GLU A 123 21.12 -6.63 -10.83
N VAL A 124 19.95 -5.98 -10.73
CA VAL A 124 19.03 -6.14 -9.58
C VAL A 124 18.47 -7.56 -9.53
N VAL A 125 18.05 -8.10 -10.69
CA VAL A 125 17.50 -9.47 -10.81
C VAL A 125 18.56 -10.50 -10.44
N ASP A 126 19.78 -10.37 -10.95
CA ASP A 126 20.90 -11.28 -10.63
C ASP A 126 21.27 -11.24 -9.15
N ALA A 127 21.22 -10.06 -8.54
CA ALA A 127 21.46 -9.93 -7.11
C ALA A 127 20.34 -10.60 -6.28
N LEU A 128 19.09 -10.48 -6.68
CA LEU A 128 17.95 -11.18 -6.05
C LEU A 128 18.01 -12.69 -6.25
N ALA A 129 18.50 -13.16 -7.41
CA ALA A 129 18.63 -14.57 -7.74
C ALA A 129 19.59 -15.34 -6.79
N ARG A 130 20.46 -14.64 -6.08
CA ARG A 130 21.32 -15.22 -5.03
C ARG A 130 20.54 -15.74 -3.83
N TYR A 131 19.31 -15.29 -3.65
CA TYR A 131 18.44 -15.68 -2.53
C TYR A 131 17.41 -16.73 -2.92
N GLY A 132 17.31 -17.08 -4.21
CA GLY A 132 16.43 -18.11 -4.74
C GLY A 132 15.93 -17.83 -6.16
N PRO A 133 15.11 -18.71 -6.72
CA PRO A 133 14.54 -18.53 -8.06
C PRO A 133 13.74 -17.24 -8.18
N VAL A 134 13.96 -16.49 -9.25
CA VAL A 134 13.25 -15.25 -9.56
C VAL A 134 12.46 -15.36 -10.85
N THR A 135 11.35 -14.67 -10.92
CA THR A 135 10.55 -14.46 -12.13
C THR A 135 10.33 -12.97 -12.30
N THR A 136 10.73 -12.43 -13.44
CA THR A 136 10.61 -11.00 -13.76
C THR A 136 9.53 -10.78 -14.82
N SER A 137 8.66 -9.81 -14.59
CA SER A 137 7.64 -9.35 -15.53
C SER A 137 7.81 -7.85 -15.77
N LEU A 138 8.01 -7.42 -17.02
CA LEU A 138 7.99 -6.01 -17.36
C LEU A 138 6.57 -5.47 -17.31
N VAL A 139 6.39 -4.32 -16.67
CA VAL A 139 5.10 -3.63 -16.63
C VAL A 139 4.96 -2.78 -17.88
N LEU A 140 4.05 -3.19 -18.76
CA LEU A 140 3.78 -2.46 -20.00
C LEU A 140 2.96 -1.19 -19.75
N ARG A 141 2.09 -1.21 -18.73
CA ARG A 141 1.27 -0.07 -18.31
C ARG A 141 0.84 -0.23 -16.86
N ALA A 142 1.04 0.81 -16.08
CA ALA A 142 0.44 0.94 -14.75
C ALA A 142 -0.87 1.73 -14.85
N TYR A 143 -1.88 1.30 -14.11
CA TYR A 143 -3.14 2.01 -13.98
C TYR A 143 -3.23 2.67 -12.60
N PRO A 144 -3.85 3.87 -12.49
CA PRO A 144 -4.01 4.54 -11.21
C PRO A 144 -4.72 3.65 -10.18
N GLY A 145 -4.18 3.61 -8.98
CA GLY A 145 -4.84 2.96 -7.86
C GLY A 145 -6.19 3.62 -7.54
N LYS A 146 -7.10 2.84 -6.97
CA LYS A 146 -8.37 3.34 -6.47
C LYS A 146 -8.29 3.54 -4.95
N PRO A 147 -9.07 4.49 -4.38
CA PRO A 147 -9.23 4.56 -2.93
C PRO A 147 -9.70 3.24 -2.35
N LEU A 148 -9.22 2.93 -1.15
CA LEU A 148 -9.71 1.77 -0.40
C LEU A 148 -11.19 1.98 -0.08
N ALA A 149 -12.01 0.99 -0.42
CA ALA A 149 -13.40 0.93 -0.01
C ALA A 149 -13.52 0.22 1.34
N GLU A 150 -14.57 0.53 2.08
CA GLU A 150 -14.89 -0.20 3.30
C GLU A 150 -15.28 -1.64 3.00
N ALA A 151 -14.92 -2.53 3.93
CA ALA A 151 -15.49 -3.86 3.91
C ALA A 151 -16.99 -3.75 4.15
N THR A 152 -17.80 -4.20 3.20
CA THR A 152 -19.23 -4.37 3.42
C THR A 152 -19.40 -5.36 4.58
N PRO A 153 -20.16 -5.03 5.66
CA PRO A 153 -20.41 -6.00 6.72
C PRO A 153 -20.94 -7.26 6.08
N SER A 154 -20.24 -8.39 6.28
CA SER A 154 -20.73 -9.69 5.85
C SER A 154 -22.14 -9.87 6.45
N ALA A 155 -23.16 -9.99 5.59
CA ALA A 155 -24.50 -10.32 6.04
C ALA A 155 -24.37 -11.59 6.89
N SER A 156 -24.57 -11.45 8.20
CA SER A 156 -24.51 -12.57 9.13
C SER A 156 -25.36 -13.69 8.54
N ARG A 157 -24.78 -14.88 8.36
CA ARG A 157 -25.51 -16.09 7.95
C ARG A 157 -26.79 -16.15 8.76
N ARG A 158 -27.91 -15.87 8.12
CA ARG A 158 -29.23 -16.17 8.70
C ARG A 158 -29.19 -17.63 9.05
N LYS A 159 -29.24 -17.96 10.36
CA LYS A 159 -29.52 -19.31 10.82
C LYS A 159 -30.81 -19.72 10.13
N THR A 160 -30.72 -20.67 9.23
CA THR A 160 -31.89 -21.39 8.72
C THR A 160 -32.64 -21.97 9.92
N PRO A 161 -33.93 -21.68 10.10
CA PRO A 161 -34.71 -22.36 11.12
C PRO A 161 -34.80 -23.83 10.72
N THR A 162 -34.46 -24.70 11.66
CA THR A 162 -34.69 -26.16 11.55
C THR A 162 -36.21 -26.39 11.41
N PRO A 163 -36.66 -27.12 10.40
CA PRO A 163 -38.08 -27.49 10.29
C PRO A 163 -38.46 -28.50 11.38
N PRO A 164 -39.75 -28.56 11.78
CA PRO A 164 -40.27 -29.36 12.88
C PRO A 164 -40.18 -30.85 12.66
#